data_a5a0b66403451b6670aabcba215b5e4a
#
_entry.id   a5a0b66403451b6670aabcba215b5e4a
#
_cell.length_a   1.000
_cell.length_b   1.000
_cell.length_c   1.000
_cell.angle_alpha   90.00
_cell.angle_beta   90.00
_cell.angle_gamma   90.00
#
_symmetry.space_group_name_H-M   'P 1'
#
loop_
_entity.id
_entity.type
_entity.pdbx_description
1 polymer ?
#
loop_
_entity_poly.entity_id
_entity_poly.type
_entity_poly.pdbx_seq_one_letter_code
_entity_poly.pdbx_strand_id
1 'polypeptide(L)'
;IGSKTLGYWPYRFLTDKDADDMLRLFEKVTKAGKHLAFQAHFNHPVELSTDAVKQAIDRIRNTGAQIRTQSPLLRHINDDPQVWASMWKEQVNLGMIPYYMFVARDTGSKAFFDVPLERAWNIFRKAYRNVSGISRTVRGPSMSANPGKIQILGVTEVQGEKVFVMRF
;
A
#
# COMPACT_ATOMS: atom_id res chain seq x y z
N ILE A 1 -2.01 -2.91 12.97
CA ILE A 1 -3.43 -2.56 12.72
C ILE A 1 -3.59 -2.32 11.23
N GLY A 2 -4.52 -3.03 10.57
CA GLY A 2 -4.84 -2.80 9.15
C GLY A 2 -6.15 -2.04 9.01
N SER A 3 -6.17 -0.98 8.17
CA SER A 3 -7.39 -0.21 7.92
C SER A 3 -7.38 0.49 6.56
N LYS A 4 -8.57 0.59 5.95
CA LYS A 4 -8.82 1.44 4.79
C LYS A 4 -9.39 2.82 5.18
N THR A 5 -9.84 2.99 6.42
CA THR A 5 -10.52 4.22 6.86
C THR A 5 -9.70 5.48 6.65
N LEU A 6 -8.38 5.43 6.78
CA LEU A 6 -7.51 6.61 6.60
C LEU A 6 -7.72 7.29 5.23
N GLY A 7 -7.95 6.52 4.17
CA GLY A 7 -8.15 7.05 2.83
C GLY A 7 -9.55 7.56 2.53
N TYR A 8 -10.60 6.91 3.07
CA TYR A 8 -11.99 7.26 2.70
C TYR A 8 -12.83 7.85 3.86
N TRP A 9 -12.41 7.67 5.12
CA TRP A 9 -13.04 8.26 6.30
C TRP A 9 -12.00 8.74 7.31
N PRO A 10 -11.18 9.75 6.96
CA PRO A 10 -10.14 10.28 7.85
C PRO A 10 -10.68 10.84 9.16
N TYR A 11 -11.96 11.19 9.20
CA TYR A 11 -12.67 11.68 10.38
C TYR A 11 -12.65 10.68 11.54
N ARG A 12 -12.46 9.38 11.24
CA ARG A 12 -12.16 8.36 12.25
C ARG A 12 -11.01 8.72 13.17
N PHE A 13 -10.06 9.49 12.67
CA PHE A 13 -8.86 9.93 13.39
C PHE A 13 -8.91 11.42 13.77
N LEU A 14 -9.97 12.14 13.40
CA LEU A 14 -10.08 13.58 13.60
C LEU A 14 -11.23 13.96 14.56
N THR A 15 -12.44 13.58 14.22
CA THR A 15 -13.66 14.11 14.84
C THR A 15 -14.65 13.06 15.35
N ASP A 16 -14.45 11.79 15.06
CA ASP A 16 -15.27 10.72 15.67
C ASP A 16 -15.13 10.78 17.19
N LYS A 17 -16.19 10.43 17.91
CA LYS A 17 -16.30 10.60 19.38
C LYS A 17 -15.16 9.99 20.18
N ASP A 18 -14.60 8.89 19.69
CA ASP A 18 -13.49 8.15 20.32
C ASP A 18 -12.16 8.29 19.56
N ALA A 19 -12.04 9.25 18.65
CA ALA A 19 -10.81 9.47 17.86
C ALA A 19 -9.60 9.71 18.77
N ASP A 20 -9.76 10.57 19.78
CA ASP A 20 -8.69 10.90 20.73
C ASP A 20 -8.34 9.72 21.65
N ASP A 21 -9.34 8.94 22.06
CA ASP A 21 -9.11 7.75 22.90
C ASP A 21 -8.30 6.69 22.14
N MET A 22 -8.62 6.48 20.88
CA MET A 22 -7.88 5.57 20.01
C MET A 22 -6.44 6.04 19.80
N LEU A 23 -6.20 7.32 19.56
CA LEU A 23 -4.85 7.86 19.39
C LEU A 23 -4.05 7.81 20.70
N ARG A 24 -4.67 8.07 21.85
CA ARG A 24 -4.04 7.87 23.17
C ARG A 24 -3.65 6.40 23.39
N LEU A 25 -4.47 5.45 22.92
CA LEU A 25 -4.12 4.03 22.97
C LEU A 25 -2.90 3.72 22.10
N PHE A 26 -2.82 4.28 20.89
CA PHE A 26 -1.64 4.11 20.03
C PHE A 26 -0.39 4.66 20.71
N GLU A 27 -0.47 5.86 21.26
CA GLU A 27 0.63 6.48 22.00
C GLU A 27 1.06 5.66 23.21
N LYS A 28 0.10 5.12 23.99
CA LYS A 28 0.40 4.23 25.12
C LYS A 28 1.19 2.98 24.69
N VAL A 29 0.83 2.39 23.54
CA VAL A 29 1.54 1.22 23.00
C VAL A 29 2.97 1.58 22.60
N THR A 30 3.16 2.70 21.91
CA THR A 30 4.49 3.14 21.46
C THR A 30 5.37 3.59 22.63
N LYS A 31 4.83 4.31 23.61
CA LYS A 31 5.53 4.71 24.85
C LYS A 31 5.93 3.50 25.72
N ALA A 32 5.19 2.40 25.62
CA ALA A 32 5.57 1.14 26.26
C ALA A 32 6.70 0.39 25.52
N GLY A 33 7.36 1.03 24.54
CA GLY A 33 8.47 0.45 23.78
C GLY A 33 8.03 -0.57 22.72
N LYS A 34 6.73 -0.63 22.39
CA LYS A 34 6.21 -1.55 21.37
C LYS A 34 6.17 -0.87 20.00
N HIS A 35 6.54 -1.63 18.96
CA HIS A 35 6.40 -1.16 17.60
C HIS A 35 4.94 -1.26 17.15
N LEU A 36 4.30 -0.11 16.91
CA LEU A 36 2.96 -0.05 16.34
C LEU A 36 3.05 0.27 14.84
N ALA A 37 2.70 -0.70 14.01
CA ALA A 37 2.56 -0.51 12.57
C ALA A 37 1.08 -0.33 12.20
N PHE A 38 0.75 0.83 11.64
CA PHE A 38 -0.55 1.09 11.05
C PHE A 38 -0.48 0.81 9.54
N GLN A 39 -1.15 -0.24 9.09
CA GLN A 39 -1.15 -0.68 7.70
C GLN A 39 -2.30 0.01 6.95
N ALA A 40 -2.01 1.17 6.37
CA ALA A 40 -2.98 1.97 5.63
C ALA A 40 -3.19 1.44 4.22
N HIS A 41 -4.43 1.52 3.73
CA HIS A 41 -4.81 1.09 2.40
C HIS A 41 -5.21 2.30 1.56
N PHE A 42 -4.45 2.56 0.48
CA PHE A 42 -4.73 3.60 -0.51
C PHE A 42 -4.71 3.00 -1.90
N ASN A 43 -5.71 3.28 -2.72
CA ASN A 43 -5.80 2.77 -4.10
C ASN A 43 -5.33 3.77 -5.15
N HIS A 44 -5.35 5.07 -4.82
CA HIS A 44 -5.07 6.13 -5.79
C HIS A 44 -4.45 7.36 -5.08
N PRO A 45 -3.53 8.12 -5.72
CA PRO A 45 -2.94 9.31 -5.12
C PRO A 45 -3.96 10.39 -4.76
N VAL A 46 -5.12 10.45 -5.41
CA VAL A 46 -6.21 11.38 -5.06
C VAL A 46 -6.70 11.18 -3.63
N GLU A 47 -6.64 9.96 -3.09
CA GLU A 47 -7.00 9.70 -1.67
C GLU A 47 -6.05 10.41 -0.68
N LEU A 48 -4.87 10.85 -1.14
CA LEU A 48 -3.86 11.54 -0.33
C LEU A 48 -3.95 13.08 -0.45
N SER A 49 -4.81 13.61 -1.31
CA SER A 49 -4.81 15.03 -1.66
C SER A 49 -5.55 15.92 -0.66
N THR A 50 -6.47 15.37 0.13
CA THR A 50 -7.33 16.15 1.02
C THR A 50 -6.62 16.52 2.32
N ASP A 51 -6.90 17.72 2.84
CA ASP A 51 -6.34 18.19 4.11
C ASP A 51 -6.74 17.30 5.28
N ALA A 52 -7.97 16.77 5.26
CA ALA A 52 -8.43 15.85 6.30
C ALA A 52 -7.56 14.55 6.35
N VAL A 53 -7.21 13.98 5.20
CA VAL A 53 -6.34 12.80 5.16
C VAL A 53 -4.94 13.16 5.67
N LYS A 54 -4.37 14.29 5.25
CA LYS A 54 -3.05 14.74 5.70
C LYS A 54 -3.01 14.95 7.22
N GLN A 55 -4.01 15.65 7.77
CA GLN A 55 -4.15 15.83 9.22
C GLN A 55 -4.29 14.49 9.97
N ALA A 56 -5.07 13.57 9.45
CA ALA A 56 -5.23 12.25 10.06
C ALA A 56 -3.91 11.45 10.05
N ILE A 57 -3.14 11.53 8.96
CA ILE A 57 -1.80 10.94 8.87
C ILE A 57 -0.88 11.53 9.96
N ASP A 58 -0.85 12.86 10.09
CA ASP A 58 -0.01 13.52 11.08
C ASP A 58 -0.41 13.14 12.51
N ARG A 59 -1.69 13.07 12.81
CA ARG A 59 -2.16 12.64 14.13
C ARG A 59 -1.74 11.22 14.49
N ILE A 60 -1.84 10.27 13.54
CA ILE A 60 -1.38 8.90 13.75
C ILE A 60 0.14 8.87 13.95
N ARG A 61 0.90 9.58 13.12
CA ARG A 61 2.37 9.62 13.23
C ARG A 61 2.84 10.23 14.55
N ASN A 62 2.17 11.25 15.04
CA ASN A 62 2.48 11.91 16.30
C ASN A 62 2.32 10.99 17.51
N THR A 63 1.61 9.88 17.40
CA THR A 63 1.56 8.83 18.44
C THR A 63 2.83 7.96 18.49
N GLY A 64 3.77 8.13 17.55
CA GLY A 64 4.93 7.26 17.37
C GLY A 64 4.64 6.01 16.53
N ALA A 65 3.42 5.83 16.05
CA ALA A 65 3.07 4.73 15.15
C ALA A 65 3.70 4.94 13.76
N GLN A 66 4.20 3.86 13.16
CA GLN A 66 4.64 3.87 11.77
C GLN A 66 3.49 3.54 10.83
N ILE A 67 3.27 4.39 9.83
CA ILE A 67 2.28 4.10 8.79
C ILE A 67 2.98 3.41 7.63
N ARG A 68 2.56 2.18 7.33
CA ARG A 68 2.95 1.42 6.15
C ARG A 68 1.76 1.35 5.21
N THR A 69 2.00 1.42 3.90
CA THR A 69 0.90 1.46 2.94
C THR A 69 0.82 0.21 2.10
N GLN A 70 -0.38 -0.17 1.73
CA GLN A 70 -0.66 -1.29 0.85
C GLN A 70 -1.79 -0.95 -0.11
N SER A 71 -1.79 -1.58 -1.28
CA SER A 71 -2.86 -1.41 -2.26
C SER A 71 -2.95 -2.62 -3.19
N PRO A 72 -4.15 -3.05 -3.58
CA PRO A 72 -4.32 -3.95 -4.70
C PRO A 72 -4.10 -3.20 -6.01
N LEU A 73 -3.51 -3.88 -6.99
CA LEU A 73 -3.50 -3.43 -8.37
C LEU A 73 -4.87 -3.74 -8.98
N LEU A 74 -5.55 -2.72 -9.45
CA LEU A 74 -6.92 -2.79 -9.94
C LEU A 74 -7.00 -2.15 -11.33
N ARG A 75 -7.51 -2.90 -12.31
CA ARG A 75 -7.86 -2.37 -13.63
C ARG A 75 -8.82 -1.19 -13.47
N HIS A 76 -8.71 -0.20 -14.31
CA HIS A 76 -9.50 1.03 -14.33
C HIS A 76 -9.26 2.02 -13.18
N ILE A 77 -8.55 1.62 -12.12
CA ILE A 77 -8.28 2.47 -10.95
C ILE A 77 -6.82 2.91 -10.91
N ASN A 78 -5.91 1.94 -10.91
CA ASN A 78 -4.48 2.21 -10.75
C ASN A 78 -3.60 1.30 -11.63
N ASP A 79 -4.11 0.85 -12.78
CA ASP A 79 -3.38 0.00 -13.72
C ASP A 79 -2.44 0.79 -14.65
N ASP A 80 -1.92 1.91 -14.15
CA ASP A 80 -0.92 2.77 -14.77
C ASP A 80 0.32 2.93 -13.85
N PRO A 81 1.55 2.76 -14.40
CA PRO A 81 2.78 2.94 -13.61
C PRO A 81 2.94 4.34 -12.98
N GLN A 82 2.43 5.40 -13.63
CA GLN A 82 2.55 6.76 -13.11
C GLN A 82 1.68 6.98 -11.87
N VAL A 83 0.50 6.36 -11.83
CA VAL A 83 -0.38 6.38 -10.65
C VAL A 83 0.37 5.83 -9.43
N TRP A 84 1.06 4.69 -9.58
CA TRP A 84 1.84 4.07 -8.50
C TRP A 84 3.05 4.91 -8.11
N ALA A 85 3.81 5.40 -9.09
CA ALA A 85 4.97 6.24 -8.82
C ALA A 85 4.57 7.53 -8.08
N SER A 86 3.51 8.19 -8.51
CA SER A 86 2.97 9.39 -7.84
C SER A 86 2.47 9.08 -6.44
N MET A 87 1.73 7.98 -6.27
CA MET A 87 1.22 7.57 -4.96
C MET A 87 2.36 7.24 -3.98
N TRP A 88 3.39 6.50 -4.39
CA TRP A 88 4.53 6.18 -3.52
C TRP A 88 5.36 7.41 -3.16
N LYS A 89 5.55 8.34 -4.09
CA LYS A 89 6.22 9.61 -3.78
C LYS A 89 5.44 10.42 -2.74
N GLU A 90 4.13 10.56 -2.94
CA GLU A 90 3.30 11.32 -2.01
C GLU A 90 3.19 10.64 -0.64
N GLN A 91 3.11 9.33 -0.58
CA GLN A 91 3.18 8.58 0.68
C GLN A 91 4.46 8.86 1.45
N VAL A 92 5.60 8.89 0.78
CA VAL A 92 6.90 9.23 1.42
C VAL A 92 6.92 10.69 1.85
N ASN A 93 6.43 11.64 1.02
CA ASN A 93 6.34 13.05 1.38
C ASN A 93 5.51 13.27 2.66
N LEU A 94 4.45 12.47 2.83
CA LEU A 94 3.61 12.46 4.03
C LEU A 94 4.18 11.61 5.19
N GLY A 95 5.42 11.10 5.04
CA GLY A 95 6.13 10.35 6.09
C GLY A 95 5.61 8.92 6.30
N MET A 96 4.98 8.34 5.28
CA MET A 96 4.55 6.95 5.28
C MET A 96 5.56 6.07 4.52
N ILE A 97 5.49 4.76 4.74
CA ILE A 97 6.39 3.77 4.13
C ILE A 97 5.59 2.94 3.14
N PRO A 98 5.80 3.09 1.82
CA PRO A 98 5.22 2.19 0.82
C PRO A 98 5.65 0.75 1.10
N TYR A 99 4.70 -0.21 1.17
CA TYR A 99 5.02 -1.54 1.65
C TYR A 99 4.58 -2.68 0.73
N TYR A 100 3.32 -2.68 0.24
CA TYR A 100 2.83 -3.73 -0.65
C TYR A 100 2.06 -3.20 -1.85
N MET A 101 2.36 -3.75 -3.04
CA MET A 101 1.46 -3.83 -4.18
C MET A 101 0.94 -5.28 -4.25
N PHE A 102 -0.37 -5.47 -4.12
CA PHE A 102 -1.00 -6.79 -4.24
C PHE A 102 -1.59 -7.02 -5.62
N VAL A 103 -1.54 -8.23 -6.10
CA VAL A 103 -2.47 -8.71 -7.14
C VAL A 103 -3.85 -8.85 -6.52
N ALA A 104 -4.90 -8.44 -7.24
CA ALA A 104 -6.28 -8.55 -6.77
C ALA A 104 -6.61 -10.00 -6.38
N ARG A 105 -7.32 -10.16 -5.25
CA ARG A 105 -7.76 -11.48 -4.79
C ARG A 105 -8.96 -11.96 -5.59
N ASP A 106 -9.19 -13.26 -5.53
CA ASP A 106 -10.34 -13.92 -6.16
C ASP A 106 -11.64 -13.68 -5.35
N THR A 107 -12.02 -12.41 -5.23
CA THR A 107 -13.19 -11.97 -4.45
C THR A 107 -13.89 -10.82 -5.14
N GLY A 108 -15.20 -10.74 -4.98
CA GLY A 108 -16.02 -9.66 -5.52
C GLY A 108 -15.98 -9.60 -7.06
N SER A 109 -15.89 -8.40 -7.62
CA SER A 109 -15.88 -8.16 -9.07
C SER A 109 -14.52 -8.43 -9.71
N LYS A 110 -13.88 -9.56 -9.41
CA LYS A 110 -12.53 -9.91 -9.89
C LYS A 110 -12.37 -9.70 -11.39
N ALA A 111 -13.27 -10.25 -12.20
CA ALA A 111 -13.17 -10.17 -13.65
C ALA A 111 -13.13 -8.73 -14.20
N PHE A 112 -13.74 -7.78 -13.47
CA PHE A 112 -13.72 -6.36 -13.84
C PHE A 112 -12.40 -5.69 -13.46
N PHE A 113 -11.84 -6.02 -12.28
CA PHE A 113 -10.65 -5.37 -11.75
C PHE A 113 -9.34 -6.12 -11.98
N ASP A 114 -9.39 -7.33 -12.55
CA ASP A 114 -8.22 -8.16 -12.70
C ASP A 114 -7.22 -7.61 -13.71
N VAL A 115 -5.94 -7.71 -13.39
CA VAL A 115 -4.82 -7.32 -14.24
C VAL A 115 -3.93 -8.54 -14.45
N PRO A 116 -3.66 -8.95 -15.71
CA PRO A 116 -2.78 -10.08 -15.99
C PRO A 116 -1.41 -9.94 -15.30
N LEU A 117 -0.86 -11.04 -14.79
CA LEU A 117 0.37 -11.02 -13.97
C LEU A 117 1.56 -10.41 -14.67
N GLU A 118 1.73 -10.64 -15.98
CA GLU A 118 2.81 -10.02 -16.77
C GLU A 118 2.63 -8.49 -16.83
N ARG A 119 1.41 -8.01 -17.03
CA ARG A 119 1.10 -6.57 -17.01
C ARG A 119 1.34 -5.99 -15.62
N ALA A 120 0.92 -6.71 -14.57
CA ALA A 120 1.16 -6.31 -13.18
C ALA A 120 2.66 -6.12 -12.90
N TRP A 121 3.49 -7.07 -13.32
CA TRP A 121 4.95 -6.96 -13.23
C TRP A 121 5.49 -5.76 -14.01
N ASN A 122 5.02 -5.53 -15.22
CA ASN A 122 5.45 -4.40 -16.05
C ASN A 122 5.08 -3.05 -15.42
N ILE A 123 3.87 -2.92 -14.85
CA ILE A 123 3.43 -1.74 -14.11
C ILE A 123 4.34 -1.51 -12.90
N PHE A 124 4.54 -2.52 -12.07
CA PHE A 124 5.40 -2.44 -10.89
C PHE A 124 6.82 -1.99 -11.26
N ARG A 125 7.46 -2.67 -12.21
CA ARG A 125 8.83 -2.38 -12.65
C ARG A 125 8.98 -0.95 -13.17
N LYS A 126 8.02 -0.47 -13.97
CA LYS A 126 8.03 0.90 -14.51
C LYS A 126 7.84 1.92 -13.39
N ALA A 127 6.87 1.71 -12.48
CA ALA A 127 6.67 2.58 -11.33
C ALA A 127 7.92 2.65 -10.44
N TYR A 128 8.51 1.49 -10.12
CA TYR A 128 9.68 1.36 -9.26
C TYR A 128 10.92 2.08 -9.82
N ARG A 129 11.07 2.15 -11.14
CA ARG A 129 12.15 2.90 -11.80
C ARG A 129 11.97 4.41 -11.72
N ASN A 130 10.75 4.90 -11.55
CA ASN A 130 10.39 6.31 -11.56
C ASN A 130 10.34 6.94 -10.17
N VAL A 131 10.82 6.25 -9.14
CA VAL A 131 10.85 6.74 -7.76
C VAL A 131 12.27 6.67 -7.19
N SER A 132 12.53 7.49 -6.16
CA SER A 132 13.79 7.50 -5.42
C SER A 132 13.97 6.23 -4.58
N GLY A 133 15.20 5.98 -4.11
CA GLY A 133 15.52 4.82 -3.27
C GLY A 133 14.65 4.73 -2.00
N ILE A 134 14.33 5.86 -1.39
CA ILE A 134 13.47 5.90 -0.17
C ILE A 134 12.03 5.44 -0.43
N SER A 135 11.52 5.60 -1.66
CA SER A 135 10.21 5.10 -2.06
C SER A 135 10.24 3.64 -2.53
N ARG A 136 11.44 3.04 -2.70
CA ARG A 136 11.63 1.66 -3.18
C ARG A 136 11.56 0.61 -2.07
N THR A 137 10.72 0.83 -1.08
CA THR A 137 10.46 -0.12 0.00
C THR A 137 9.34 -1.12 -0.33
N VAL A 138 8.63 -0.88 -1.43
CA VAL A 138 7.47 -1.68 -1.84
C VAL A 138 7.87 -3.08 -2.28
N ARG A 139 7.15 -4.06 -1.76
CA ARG A 139 7.17 -5.46 -2.21
C ARG A 139 6.01 -5.69 -3.18
N GLY A 140 6.32 -6.22 -4.35
CA GLY A 140 5.25 -6.51 -5.32
C GLY A 140 5.76 -6.85 -6.72
N PRO A 141 4.81 -7.19 -7.59
CA PRO A 141 3.44 -7.60 -7.26
C PRO A 141 3.43 -8.84 -6.38
N SER A 142 2.58 -8.84 -5.35
CA SER A 142 2.52 -9.93 -4.39
C SER A 142 1.14 -10.58 -4.41
N MET A 143 1.11 -11.90 -4.28
CA MET A 143 -0.11 -12.70 -4.17
C MET A 143 -0.18 -13.38 -2.82
N SER A 144 -1.38 -13.62 -2.32
CA SER A 144 -1.58 -14.52 -1.18
C SER A 144 -1.63 -15.95 -1.67
N ALA A 145 -0.87 -16.83 -1.02
CA ALA A 145 -0.89 -18.28 -1.25
C ALA A 145 -1.04 -18.98 0.10
N ASN A 146 -1.33 -20.29 0.07
CA ASN A 146 -1.63 -21.04 1.29
C ASN A 146 -0.52 -20.95 2.35
N PRO A 147 0.78 -21.12 2.04
CA PRO A 147 1.81 -20.99 3.07
C PRO A 147 2.31 -19.54 3.28
N GLY A 148 1.81 -18.52 2.58
CA GLY A 148 2.26 -17.14 2.79
C GLY A 148 2.07 -16.20 1.63
N LYS A 149 3.04 -15.33 1.38
CA LYS A 149 3.04 -14.36 0.28
C LYS A 149 4.01 -14.78 -0.81
N ILE A 150 3.53 -14.84 -2.05
CA ILE A 150 4.37 -15.01 -3.24
C ILE A 150 4.59 -13.64 -3.87
N GLN A 151 5.84 -13.31 -4.13
CA GLN A 151 6.24 -12.09 -4.85
C GLN A 151 6.73 -12.44 -6.25
N ILE A 152 6.22 -11.76 -7.28
CA ILE A 152 6.75 -11.84 -8.64
C ILE A 152 8.04 -11.01 -8.70
N LEU A 153 9.15 -11.65 -9.07
CA LEU A 153 10.47 -11.00 -9.20
C LEU A 153 10.80 -10.67 -10.64
N GLY A 154 10.22 -11.35 -11.60
CA GLY A 154 10.50 -11.15 -12.99
C GLY A 154 9.71 -12.05 -13.92
N VAL A 155 9.90 -11.79 -15.22
CA VAL A 155 9.51 -12.64 -16.32
C VAL A 155 10.77 -12.93 -17.11
N THR A 156 11.01 -14.19 -17.44
CA THR A 156 12.14 -14.65 -18.23
C THR A 156 11.70 -15.73 -19.20
N GLU A 157 12.60 -16.24 -20.01
CA GLU A 157 12.38 -17.31 -20.96
C GLU A 157 13.28 -18.50 -20.58
N VAL A 158 12.70 -19.69 -20.54
CA VAL A 158 13.39 -20.97 -20.31
C VAL A 158 12.95 -21.95 -21.40
N GLN A 159 13.89 -22.44 -22.17
CA GLN A 159 13.64 -23.37 -23.29
C GLN A 159 12.57 -22.89 -24.29
N GLY A 160 12.55 -21.58 -24.58
CA GLY A 160 11.57 -20.96 -25.48
C GLY A 160 10.21 -20.66 -24.85
N GLU A 161 10.00 -21.00 -23.60
CA GLU A 161 8.76 -20.71 -22.87
C GLU A 161 8.92 -19.53 -21.90
N LYS A 162 7.92 -18.63 -21.89
CA LYS A 162 7.88 -17.51 -20.97
C LYS A 162 7.46 -18.00 -19.57
N VAL A 163 8.29 -17.73 -18.58
CA VAL A 163 8.07 -18.15 -17.18
C VAL A 163 8.15 -16.99 -16.21
N PHE A 164 7.43 -17.08 -15.10
CA PHE A 164 7.57 -16.15 -13.98
C PHE A 164 8.65 -16.61 -13.00
N VAL A 165 9.52 -15.69 -12.60
CA VAL A 165 10.41 -15.89 -11.46
C VAL A 165 9.69 -15.38 -10.22
N MET A 166 9.52 -16.24 -9.24
CA MET A 166 8.76 -15.93 -8.02
C MET A 166 9.60 -16.24 -6.78
N ARG A 167 9.31 -15.53 -5.69
CA ARG A 167 9.86 -15.79 -4.37
C ARG A 167 8.73 -16.01 -3.37
N PHE A 168 8.93 -17.01 -2.55
CA PHE A 168 8.11 -17.34 -1.39
C PHE A 168 8.61 -16.61 -0.16
#